data_5a4da8bf26eb9f1124c971535a7a28b7
#
_entry.id   5a4da8bf26eb9f1124c971535a7a28b7
#
_cell.length_a   1.000
_cell.length_b   1.000
_cell.length_c   1.000
_cell.angle_alpha   90.00
_cell.angle_beta   90.00
_cell.angle_gamma   90.00
#
_symmetry.space_group_name_H-M   'P 1'
#
loop_
_entity.id
_entity.type
_entity.pdbx_description
1 polymer ?
#
loop_
_entity_poly.entity_id
_entity_poly.type
_entity_poly.pdbx_seq_one_letter_code
_entity_poly.pdbx_strand_id
1 'polypeptide(L)'
;MAEISTIARPYAEAVFALADQNGSLPQWSDALGWLASVAQAPEMSDLFGNPRVTNAQIVGLFDAAAGAAAMPAEVKGLLQMLGENKRLAALPAVRDQFEALKADREGAVDATIETAFALEGPALESLVADLERRFKRKIRPQVSVVKELIGGAKITVGDKVIDGSVRGKLDAMNAGLTGS
;
A
#
# COMPACT_ATOMS: atom_id res chain seq x y z
N MET A 1 -8.54 7.72 15.30
CA MET A 1 -8.10 6.99 14.08
C MET A 1 -8.81 7.51 12.82
N ALA A 2 -10.15 7.54 12.76
CA ALA A 2 -10.87 8.05 11.58
C ALA A 2 -10.59 9.54 11.26
N GLU A 3 -10.40 10.39 12.25
CA GLU A 3 -10.11 11.82 12.07
C GLU A 3 -8.75 12.07 11.41
N ILE A 4 -7.71 11.35 11.81
CA ILE A 4 -6.36 11.51 11.22
C ILE A 4 -6.36 11.09 9.75
N SER A 5 -7.05 10.01 9.42
CA SER A 5 -7.20 9.55 8.04
C SER A 5 -7.95 10.57 7.17
N THR A 6 -9.01 11.17 7.70
CA THR A 6 -9.77 12.22 6.99
C THR A 6 -8.93 13.47 6.77
N ILE A 7 -8.10 13.84 7.76
CA ILE A 7 -7.19 14.97 7.67
C ILE A 7 -6.06 14.72 6.65
N ALA A 8 -5.55 13.50 6.57
CA ALA A 8 -4.46 13.10 5.69
C ALA A 8 -4.85 13.09 4.21
N ARG A 9 -6.11 12.81 3.90
CA ARG A 9 -6.60 12.58 2.54
C ARG A 9 -6.28 13.70 1.53
N PRO A 10 -6.59 14.98 1.79
CA PRO A 10 -6.30 16.05 0.84
C PRO A 10 -4.81 16.21 0.55
N TYR A 11 -3.95 15.93 1.54
CA TYR A 11 -2.50 15.98 1.35
C TYR A 11 -2.00 14.81 0.51
N ALA A 12 -2.49 13.60 0.76
CA ALA A 12 -2.13 12.42 -0.02
C ALA A 12 -2.57 12.56 -1.48
N GLU A 13 -3.79 13.04 -1.74
CA GLU A 13 -4.31 13.29 -3.07
C GLU A 13 -3.50 14.37 -3.83
N ALA A 14 -3.13 15.46 -3.15
CA ALA A 14 -2.33 16.53 -3.75
C ALA A 14 -0.91 16.05 -4.11
N VAL A 15 -0.25 15.32 -3.20
CA VAL A 15 1.08 14.76 -3.44
C VAL A 15 1.03 13.70 -4.55
N PHE A 16 0.00 12.88 -4.55
CA PHE A 16 -0.19 11.86 -5.58
C PHE A 16 -0.37 12.48 -6.97
N ALA A 17 -1.22 13.52 -7.09
CA ALA A 17 -1.42 14.22 -8.36
C ALA A 17 -0.12 14.85 -8.89
N LEU A 18 0.67 15.47 -8.00
CA LEU A 18 1.97 16.04 -8.35
C LEU A 18 2.96 14.95 -8.79
N ALA A 19 3.03 13.86 -8.05
CA ALA A 19 3.92 12.74 -8.34
C ALA A 19 3.56 12.00 -9.63
N ASP A 20 2.26 11.85 -9.93
CA ASP A 20 1.79 11.22 -11.17
C ASP A 20 2.10 12.11 -12.40
N GLN A 21 1.90 13.43 -12.29
CA GLN A 21 2.24 14.37 -13.36
C GLN A 21 3.74 14.39 -13.69
N ASN A 22 4.59 14.30 -12.66
CA ASN A 22 6.05 14.34 -12.81
C ASN A 22 6.67 12.96 -13.07
N GLY A 23 5.89 11.86 -13.03
CA GLY A 23 6.39 10.50 -13.13
C GLY A 23 7.29 10.09 -11.96
N SER A 24 7.13 10.72 -10.80
CA SER A 24 7.99 10.59 -9.61
C SER A 24 7.35 9.78 -8.47
N LEU A 25 6.37 8.93 -8.79
CA LEU A 25 5.67 8.09 -7.80
C LEU A 25 6.62 7.25 -6.90
N PRO A 26 7.69 6.59 -7.44
CA PRO A 26 8.62 5.84 -6.60
C PRO A 26 9.41 6.73 -5.63
N GLN A 27 9.90 7.89 -6.10
CA GLN A 27 10.66 8.82 -5.26
C GLN A 27 9.80 9.39 -4.12
N TRP A 28 8.53 9.70 -4.40
CA TRP A 28 7.59 10.16 -3.39
C TRP A 28 7.23 9.05 -2.38
N SER A 29 7.10 7.81 -2.85
CA SER A 29 6.90 6.65 -2.00
C SER A 29 8.03 6.49 -0.97
N ASP A 30 9.28 6.56 -1.45
CA ASP A 30 10.47 6.47 -0.60
C ASP A 30 10.55 7.66 0.39
N ALA A 31 10.31 8.88 -0.11
CA ALA A 31 10.33 10.09 0.72
C ALA A 31 9.26 10.06 1.82
N LEU A 32 8.02 9.72 1.48
CA LEU A 32 6.93 9.60 2.45
C LEU A 32 7.16 8.46 3.44
N GLY A 33 7.73 7.34 2.99
CA GLY A 33 8.12 6.23 3.86
C GLY A 33 9.13 6.66 4.91
N TRP A 34 10.16 7.39 4.50
CA TRP A 34 11.16 7.95 5.39
C TRP A 34 10.57 9.00 6.34
N LEU A 35 9.78 9.96 5.82
CA LEU A 35 9.12 10.99 6.63
C LEU A 35 8.20 10.38 7.69
N ALA A 36 7.43 9.35 7.34
CA ALA A 36 6.56 8.65 8.26
C ALA A 36 7.36 7.95 9.37
N SER A 37 8.49 7.33 9.04
CA SER A 37 9.34 6.67 10.02
C SER A 37 9.95 7.66 11.02
N VAL A 38 10.42 8.81 10.54
CA VAL A 38 10.95 9.88 11.40
C VAL A 38 9.85 10.48 12.27
N ALA A 39 8.64 10.70 11.71
CA ALA A 39 7.51 11.24 12.45
C ALA A 39 6.99 10.31 13.56
N GLN A 40 7.18 9.00 13.41
CA GLN A 40 6.81 7.99 14.41
C GLN A 40 7.85 7.82 15.52
N ALA A 41 9.04 8.40 15.37
CA ALA A 41 10.03 8.38 16.44
C ALA A 41 9.48 9.11 17.69
N PRO A 42 9.62 8.54 18.89
CA PRO A 42 9.06 9.12 20.12
C PRO A 42 9.50 10.57 20.33
N GLU A 43 10.77 10.86 20.05
CA GLU A 43 11.36 12.18 20.21
C GLU A 43 10.71 13.21 19.26
N MET A 44 10.33 12.81 18.06
CA MET A 44 9.66 13.67 17.08
C MET A 44 8.19 13.85 17.42
N SER A 45 7.52 12.79 17.84
CA SER A 45 6.11 12.81 18.22
C SER A 45 5.85 13.80 19.36
N ASP A 46 6.74 13.84 20.36
CA ASP A 46 6.65 14.76 21.50
C ASP A 46 6.81 16.23 21.09
N LEU A 47 7.52 16.50 19.99
CA LEU A 47 7.73 17.87 19.49
C LEU A 47 6.51 18.42 18.75
N PHE A 48 5.68 17.59 18.13
CA PHE A 48 4.53 18.04 17.34
C PHE A 48 3.46 18.74 18.18
N GLY A 49 3.35 18.40 19.46
CA GLY A 49 2.43 19.03 20.40
C GLY A 49 3.06 20.15 21.25
N ASN A 50 4.34 20.42 21.11
CA ASN A 50 5.05 21.36 21.98
C ASN A 50 4.93 22.80 21.46
N PRO A 51 4.25 23.72 22.20
CA PRO A 51 4.06 25.09 21.75
C PRO A 51 5.34 25.92 21.73
N ARG A 52 6.43 25.43 22.33
CA ARG A 52 7.74 26.11 22.35
C ARG A 52 8.58 25.82 21.10
N VAL A 53 8.18 24.84 20.30
CA VAL A 53 8.91 24.44 19.08
C VAL A 53 8.19 25.04 17.87
N THR A 54 8.93 25.78 17.07
CA THR A 54 8.39 26.37 15.84
C THR A 54 8.37 25.36 14.69
N ASN A 55 7.46 25.55 13.73
CA ASN A 55 7.42 24.68 12.53
C ASN A 55 8.75 24.68 11.78
N ALA A 56 9.43 25.82 11.70
CA ALA A 56 10.74 25.94 11.06
C ALA A 56 11.80 25.07 11.74
N GLN A 57 11.75 24.95 13.07
CA GLN A 57 12.64 24.08 13.82
C GLN A 57 12.34 22.61 13.55
N ILE A 58 11.06 22.23 13.49
CA ILE A 58 10.67 20.85 13.18
C ILE A 58 11.10 20.48 11.75
N VAL A 59 10.84 21.35 10.76
CA VAL A 59 11.28 21.12 9.37
C VAL A 59 12.82 21.04 9.30
N GLY A 60 13.52 21.86 10.06
CA GLY A 60 14.99 21.80 10.17
C GLY A 60 15.50 20.49 10.76
N LEU A 61 14.76 19.88 11.70
CA LEU A 61 15.09 18.56 12.24
C LEU A 61 14.91 17.45 11.19
N PHE A 62 13.87 17.51 10.39
CA PHE A 62 13.70 16.58 9.25
C PHE A 62 14.84 16.74 8.24
N ASP A 63 15.23 17.99 7.93
CA ASP A 63 16.33 18.26 7.00
C ASP A 63 17.68 17.76 7.57
N ALA A 64 17.93 17.96 8.85
CA ALA A 64 19.10 17.43 9.54
C ALA A 64 19.12 15.90 9.60
N ALA A 65 17.97 15.27 9.80
CA ALA A 65 17.83 13.81 9.80
C ALA A 65 18.02 13.21 8.40
N ALA A 66 17.70 13.94 7.33
CA ALA A 66 17.96 13.53 5.95
C ALA A 66 19.49 13.52 5.61
N GLY A 67 20.29 14.25 6.37
CA GLY A 67 21.75 14.27 6.22
C GLY A 67 22.21 14.82 4.88
N ALA A 68 23.14 14.10 4.21
CA ALA A 68 23.74 14.52 2.94
C ALA A 68 22.77 14.44 1.73
N ALA A 69 21.67 13.70 1.85
CA ALA A 69 20.62 13.65 0.84
C ALA A 69 19.71 14.85 1.02
N ALA A 70 20.02 15.95 0.33
CA ALA A 70 19.16 17.15 0.36
C ALA A 70 17.72 16.79 0.02
N MET A 71 16.81 17.13 0.93
CA MET A 71 15.37 16.89 0.73
C MET A 71 14.87 17.71 -0.47
N PRO A 72 14.14 17.11 -1.43
CA PRO A 72 13.57 17.84 -2.55
C PRO A 72 12.70 19.02 -2.06
N ALA A 73 12.72 20.12 -2.82
CA ALA A 73 11.98 21.34 -2.46
C ALA A 73 10.47 21.07 -2.29
N GLU A 74 9.92 20.17 -3.08
CA GLU A 74 8.51 19.75 -3.04
C GLU A 74 8.17 19.02 -1.74
N VAL A 75 9.07 18.17 -1.25
CA VAL A 75 8.91 17.46 0.04
C VAL A 75 9.00 18.44 1.22
N LYS A 76 9.91 19.42 1.14
CA LYS A 76 9.98 20.53 2.12
C LYS A 76 8.69 21.34 2.14
N GLY A 77 8.12 21.61 0.97
CA GLY A 77 6.83 22.30 0.84
C GLY A 77 5.69 21.55 1.52
N LEU A 78 5.63 20.24 1.38
CA LEU A 78 4.66 19.39 2.08
C LEU A 78 4.82 19.47 3.60
N LEU A 79 6.06 19.39 4.10
CA LEU A 79 6.35 19.50 5.53
C LEU A 79 5.97 20.87 6.10
N GLN A 80 6.27 21.94 5.37
CA GLN A 80 5.89 23.29 5.78
C GLN A 80 4.37 23.43 5.87
N MET A 81 3.64 22.97 4.85
CA MET A 81 2.17 23.01 4.81
C MET A 81 1.55 22.20 5.96
N LEU A 82 2.05 20.99 6.23
CA LEU A 82 1.60 20.19 7.35
C LEU A 82 1.95 20.82 8.70
N GLY A 83 3.13 21.45 8.80
CA GLY A 83 3.57 22.16 10.00
C GLY A 83 2.69 23.39 10.32
N GLU A 84 2.42 24.23 9.34
CA GLU A 84 1.57 25.42 9.48
C GLU A 84 0.16 25.04 9.95
N ASN A 85 -0.36 23.91 9.46
CA ASN A 85 -1.65 23.38 9.85
C ASN A 85 -1.62 22.54 11.15
N LYS A 86 -0.46 22.38 11.78
CA LYS A 86 -0.25 21.50 12.97
C LYS A 86 -0.69 20.05 12.74
N ARG A 87 -0.39 19.53 11.55
CA ARG A 87 -0.81 18.19 11.07
C ARG A 87 0.34 17.24 10.77
N LEU A 88 1.55 17.51 11.27
CA LEU A 88 2.72 16.67 11.07
C LEU A 88 2.53 15.24 11.60
N ALA A 89 1.74 15.07 12.66
CA ALA A 89 1.35 13.76 13.17
C ALA A 89 0.53 12.92 12.18
N ALA A 90 -0.02 13.53 11.12
CA ALA A 90 -0.75 12.84 10.07
C ALA A 90 0.17 12.23 8.97
N LEU A 91 1.48 12.48 8.99
CA LEU A 91 2.42 11.96 8.00
C LEU A 91 2.32 10.46 7.73
N PRO A 92 2.21 9.58 8.75
CA PRO A 92 2.01 8.15 8.50
C PRO A 92 0.72 7.86 7.73
N ALA A 93 -0.37 8.55 8.06
CA ALA A 93 -1.64 8.38 7.37
C ALA A 93 -1.60 8.94 5.93
N VAL A 94 -0.86 10.03 5.69
CA VAL A 94 -0.61 10.57 4.34
C VAL A 94 0.14 9.54 3.49
N ARG A 95 1.19 8.93 4.04
CA ARG A 95 1.94 7.86 3.36
C ARG A 95 1.04 6.68 3.00
N ASP A 96 0.26 6.18 3.96
CA ASP A 96 -0.58 5.00 3.73
C ASP A 96 -1.64 5.26 2.64
N GLN A 97 -2.23 6.45 2.62
CA GLN A 97 -3.18 6.83 1.57
C GLN A 97 -2.52 7.08 0.22
N PHE A 98 -1.31 7.64 0.19
CA PHE A 98 -0.53 7.78 -1.02
C PHE A 98 -0.20 6.42 -1.64
N GLU A 99 0.22 5.44 -0.83
CA GLU A 99 0.49 4.08 -1.30
C GLU A 99 -0.77 3.37 -1.81
N ALA A 100 -1.92 3.62 -1.20
CA ALA A 100 -3.19 3.12 -1.69
C ALA A 100 -3.56 3.72 -3.06
N LEU A 101 -3.42 5.04 -3.23
CA LEU A 101 -3.65 5.71 -4.50
C LEU A 101 -2.68 5.26 -5.59
N LYS A 102 -1.41 5.06 -5.24
CA LYS A 102 -0.39 4.53 -6.14
C LYS A 102 -0.72 3.11 -6.58
N ALA A 103 -1.11 2.23 -5.65
CA ALA A 103 -1.54 0.88 -5.95
C ALA A 103 -2.76 0.86 -6.89
N ASP A 104 -3.73 1.73 -6.64
CA ASP A 104 -4.93 1.88 -7.47
C ASP A 104 -4.58 2.38 -8.88
N ARG A 105 -3.68 3.36 -8.98
CA ARG A 105 -3.19 3.91 -10.25
C ARG A 105 -2.36 2.91 -11.06
N GLU A 106 -1.47 2.17 -10.40
CA GLU A 106 -0.69 1.11 -11.03
C GLU A 106 -1.57 -0.09 -11.41
N GLY A 107 -2.83 -0.09 -11.01
CA GLY A 107 -3.78 -1.17 -11.26
C GLY A 107 -3.41 -2.45 -10.50
N ALA A 108 -2.61 -2.34 -9.45
CA ALA A 108 -2.28 -3.48 -8.62
C ALA A 108 -3.50 -3.92 -7.81
N VAL A 109 -3.85 -5.19 -7.94
CA VAL A 109 -4.95 -5.82 -7.19
C VAL A 109 -4.36 -6.90 -6.30
N ASP A 110 -4.81 -6.95 -5.06
CA ASP A 110 -4.45 -8.04 -4.17
C ASP A 110 -5.12 -9.33 -4.62
N ALA A 111 -4.31 -10.37 -4.77
CA ALA A 111 -4.80 -11.70 -5.09
C ALA A 111 -4.48 -12.66 -3.94
N THR A 112 -5.50 -13.19 -3.32
CA THR A 112 -5.36 -14.29 -2.37
C THR A 112 -5.34 -15.60 -3.14
N ILE A 113 -4.22 -16.32 -3.04
CA ILE A 113 -4.01 -17.62 -3.70
C ILE A 113 -4.00 -18.69 -2.63
N GLU A 114 -5.10 -19.42 -2.52
CA GLU A 114 -5.23 -20.57 -1.63
C GLU A 114 -4.85 -21.84 -2.40
N THR A 115 -3.86 -22.58 -1.92
CA THR A 115 -3.37 -23.79 -2.56
C THR A 115 -3.31 -24.96 -1.57
N ALA A 116 -3.47 -26.18 -2.05
CA ALA A 116 -3.33 -27.37 -1.21
C ALA A 116 -1.88 -27.62 -0.75
N PHE A 117 -0.91 -27.11 -1.50
CA PHE A 117 0.52 -27.23 -1.24
C PHE A 117 1.21 -25.89 -1.32
N ALA A 118 2.37 -25.76 -0.68
CA ALA A 118 3.16 -24.53 -0.78
C ALA A 118 3.53 -24.23 -2.24
N LEU A 119 3.16 -23.04 -2.70
CA LEU A 119 3.46 -22.56 -4.05
C LEU A 119 4.56 -21.49 -3.94
N GLU A 120 5.75 -21.82 -4.39
CA GLU A 120 6.93 -20.96 -4.28
C GLU A 120 7.73 -20.95 -5.60
N GLY A 121 8.59 -19.93 -5.73
CA GLY A 121 9.52 -19.82 -6.86
C GLY A 121 8.85 -19.69 -8.22
N PRO A 122 9.38 -20.36 -9.25
CA PRO A 122 8.96 -20.16 -10.65
C PRO A 122 7.48 -20.46 -10.91
N ALA A 123 6.89 -21.37 -10.13
CA ALA A 123 5.46 -21.70 -10.25
C ALA A 123 4.55 -20.55 -9.83
N LEU A 124 4.91 -19.85 -8.74
CA LEU A 124 4.19 -18.66 -8.28
C LEU A 124 4.35 -17.52 -9.28
N GLU A 125 5.56 -17.29 -9.77
CA GLU A 125 5.84 -16.23 -10.77
C GLU A 125 5.05 -16.45 -12.05
N SER A 126 5.00 -17.68 -12.55
CA SER A 126 4.23 -18.04 -13.76
C SER A 126 2.73 -17.80 -13.55
N LEU A 127 2.20 -18.20 -12.39
CA LEU A 127 0.79 -18.00 -12.06
C LEU A 127 0.44 -16.51 -11.97
N VAL A 128 1.29 -15.72 -11.31
CA VAL A 128 1.12 -14.26 -11.20
C VAL A 128 1.15 -13.61 -12.57
N ALA A 129 2.10 -13.97 -13.44
CA ALA A 129 2.20 -13.45 -14.80
C ALA A 129 0.95 -13.77 -15.64
N ASP A 130 0.40 -14.96 -15.51
CA ASP A 130 -0.84 -15.35 -16.19
C ASP A 130 -2.06 -14.58 -15.67
N LEU A 131 -2.13 -14.35 -14.35
CA LEU A 131 -3.17 -13.51 -13.75
C LEU A 131 -3.04 -12.05 -14.21
N GLU A 132 -1.85 -11.48 -14.20
CA GLU A 132 -1.61 -10.12 -14.69
C GLU A 132 -2.03 -9.95 -16.15
N ARG A 133 -1.72 -10.93 -17.00
CA ARG A 133 -2.12 -10.95 -18.40
C ARG A 133 -3.64 -11.03 -18.57
N ARG A 134 -4.30 -11.83 -17.74
CA ARG A 134 -5.76 -12.04 -17.79
C ARG A 134 -6.54 -10.84 -17.28
N PHE A 135 -6.08 -10.24 -16.18
CA PHE A 135 -6.75 -9.10 -15.55
C PHE A 135 -6.24 -7.74 -16.06
N LYS A 136 -5.15 -7.72 -16.82
CA LYS A 136 -4.46 -6.51 -17.32
C LYS A 136 -4.12 -5.53 -16.19
N ARG A 137 -3.75 -6.04 -15.03
CA ARG A 137 -3.38 -5.31 -13.83
C ARG A 137 -2.23 -6.00 -13.13
N LYS A 138 -1.42 -5.23 -12.42
CA LYS A 138 -0.40 -5.82 -11.55
C LYS A 138 -1.06 -6.56 -10.38
N ILE A 139 -0.55 -7.74 -10.08
CA ILE A 139 -1.09 -8.61 -9.03
C ILE A 139 -0.10 -8.67 -7.87
N ARG A 140 -0.60 -8.43 -6.66
CA ARG A 140 0.14 -8.69 -5.41
C ARG A 140 -0.33 -10.01 -4.83
N PRO A 141 0.44 -11.10 -4.98
CA PRO A 141 0.01 -12.40 -4.51
C PRO A 141 0.17 -12.52 -2.99
N GLN A 142 -0.86 -13.02 -2.32
CA GLN A 142 -0.81 -13.51 -0.96
C GLN A 142 -1.13 -15.00 -0.99
N VAL A 143 -0.12 -15.82 -0.76
CA VAL A 143 -0.26 -17.28 -0.81
C VAL A 143 -0.59 -17.81 0.57
N SER A 144 -1.64 -18.62 0.67
CA SER A 144 -2.00 -19.39 1.85
C SER A 144 -2.17 -20.86 1.52
N VAL A 145 -1.71 -21.73 2.41
CA VAL A 145 -1.84 -23.18 2.23
C VAL A 145 -3.09 -23.66 2.94
N VAL A 146 -4.04 -24.17 2.14
CA VAL A 146 -5.34 -24.71 2.62
C VAL A 146 -5.45 -26.15 2.18
N LYS A 147 -5.15 -27.07 3.09
CA LYS A 147 -5.12 -28.52 2.80
C LYS A 147 -6.48 -29.10 2.40
N GLU A 148 -7.57 -28.46 2.82
CA GLU A 148 -8.93 -28.89 2.50
C GLU A 148 -9.29 -28.78 1.00
N LEU A 149 -8.48 -28.08 0.20
CA LEU A 149 -8.67 -28.00 -1.25
C LEU A 149 -8.35 -29.31 -1.99
N ILE A 150 -7.65 -30.23 -1.34
CA ILE A 150 -7.24 -31.55 -1.86
C ILE A 150 -6.21 -31.44 -2.99
N GLY A 151 -6.35 -30.43 -3.87
CA GLY A 151 -5.46 -30.11 -4.98
C GLY A 151 -5.95 -28.88 -5.74
N GLY A 152 -5.11 -28.35 -6.61
CA GLY A 152 -5.38 -27.13 -7.36
C GLY A 152 -5.25 -25.87 -6.53
N ALA A 153 -5.79 -24.76 -7.05
CA ALA A 153 -5.74 -23.46 -6.41
C ALA A 153 -7.09 -22.77 -6.50
N LYS A 154 -7.44 -22.04 -5.44
CA LYS A 154 -8.52 -21.07 -5.44
C LYS A 154 -7.91 -19.68 -5.39
N ILE A 155 -8.24 -18.84 -6.33
CA ILE A 155 -7.65 -17.52 -6.50
C ILE A 155 -8.75 -16.48 -6.38
N THR A 156 -8.58 -15.57 -5.44
CA THR A 156 -9.47 -14.42 -5.25
C THR A 156 -8.73 -13.17 -5.68
N VAL A 157 -9.21 -12.47 -6.70
CA VAL A 157 -8.65 -11.22 -7.21
C VAL A 157 -9.70 -10.12 -7.05
N GLY A 158 -9.53 -9.28 -6.03
CA GLY A 158 -10.54 -8.29 -5.67
C GLY A 158 -11.88 -8.95 -5.31
N ASP A 159 -12.91 -8.68 -6.10
CA ASP A 159 -14.26 -9.25 -5.96
C ASP A 159 -14.50 -10.53 -6.79
N LYS A 160 -13.51 -10.95 -7.57
CA LYS A 160 -13.60 -12.12 -8.45
C LYS A 160 -12.90 -13.33 -7.86
N VAL A 161 -13.62 -14.47 -7.83
CA VAL A 161 -13.08 -15.75 -7.37
C VAL A 161 -12.96 -16.71 -8.54
N ILE A 162 -11.78 -17.30 -8.70
CA ILE A 162 -11.48 -18.36 -9.65
C ILE A 162 -11.18 -19.62 -8.84
N ASP A 163 -12.10 -20.56 -8.79
CA ASP A 163 -11.92 -21.82 -8.11
C ASP A 163 -11.49 -22.90 -9.09
N GLY A 164 -10.21 -23.24 -9.08
CA GLY A 164 -9.61 -24.33 -9.82
C GLY A 164 -9.28 -25.54 -8.94
N SER A 165 -9.76 -25.58 -7.70
CA SER A 165 -9.50 -26.68 -6.78
C SER A 165 -10.23 -27.96 -7.16
N VAL A 166 -9.65 -29.11 -6.74
CA VAL A 166 -10.30 -30.42 -6.91
C VAL A 166 -11.61 -30.48 -6.13
N ARG A 167 -11.65 -29.88 -4.94
CA ARG A 167 -12.88 -29.79 -4.11
C ARG A 167 -13.98 -29.04 -4.83
N GLY A 168 -13.69 -27.86 -5.39
CA GLY A 168 -14.67 -27.07 -6.13
C GLY A 168 -15.24 -27.82 -7.34
N LYS A 169 -14.40 -28.61 -8.04
CA LYS A 169 -14.86 -29.46 -9.14
C LYS A 169 -15.76 -30.60 -8.67
N LEU A 170 -15.45 -31.23 -7.54
CA LEU A 170 -16.27 -32.30 -6.96
C LEU A 170 -17.62 -31.74 -6.47
N ASP A 171 -17.62 -30.59 -5.82
CA ASP A 171 -18.85 -29.94 -5.35
C ASP A 171 -19.75 -29.54 -6.53
N ALA A 172 -19.19 -29.03 -7.61
CA ALA A 172 -19.92 -28.71 -8.84
C ALA A 172 -20.51 -29.95 -9.52
N MET A 173 -19.77 -31.06 -9.55
CA MET A 173 -20.27 -32.35 -10.07
C MET A 173 -21.41 -32.91 -9.20
N ASN A 174 -21.27 -32.81 -7.87
CA ASN A 174 -22.28 -33.31 -6.94
C ASN A 174 -23.58 -32.49 -7.04
N ALA A 175 -23.50 -31.17 -7.19
CA ALA A 175 -24.63 -30.30 -7.43
C ALA A 175 -25.35 -30.61 -8.76
N GLY A 176 -24.59 -30.97 -9.81
CA GLY A 176 -25.14 -31.41 -11.10
C GLY A 176 -25.86 -32.76 -11.07
N LEU A 177 -25.47 -33.65 -10.16
CA LEU A 177 -26.08 -34.99 -10.01
C LEU A 177 -27.28 -35.00 -9.08
N THR A 178 -27.41 -34.03 -8.14
CA THR A 178 -28.52 -33.93 -7.19
C THR A 178 -29.62 -32.99 -7.65
N GLY A 179 -29.44 -32.32 -8.77
CA GLY A 179 -30.41 -31.36 -9.37
C GLY A 179 -31.35 -31.94 -10.44
N SER A 180 -31.58 -33.27 -10.43
CA SER A 180 -32.58 -33.92 -11.31
C SER A 180 -33.78 -34.39 -10.51
#